data_91677141716fc2aedea69663740245eb
#
_entry.id   91677141716fc2aedea69663740245eb
#
_cell.length_a   1.000
_cell.length_b   1.000
_cell.length_c   1.000
_cell.angle_alpha   90.00
_cell.angle_beta   90.00
_cell.angle_gamma   90.00
#
_symmetry.space_group_name_H-M   'P 1'
#
loop_
_entity.id
_entity.type
_entity.pdbx_description
1 polymer ?
#
loop_
_entity_poly.entity_id
_entity_poly.type
_entity_poly.pdbx_seq_one_letter_code
_entity_poly.pdbx_strand_id
1 'polypeptide(L)'
;TFRPDRRLSSGRFNCWAVNGRLVILDMAHNTESLRELLTTARVLTGEGVLRVAFGTAGDRDDEVLQGMGFTAVDLADEAYPLDKPGYLRDRTAEEMRAQFTAGMLVAGAASTQCFDSEQLALVGLLDRSDPGDVIVITVAEQLQELEDLIVSRGGAEVDADRWSGA
;
A
#
# COMPACT_ATOMS: atom_id res chain seq x y z
N THR A 1 25.75 -5.18 -5.38
CA THR A 1 24.28 -5.24 -5.36
C THR A 1 23.84 -5.67 -3.98
N PHE A 2 23.34 -4.73 -3.19
CA PHE A 2 22.81 -5.00 -1.85
C PHE A 2 21.54 -5.86 -2.01
N ARG A 3 21.59 -7.11 -1.57
CA ARG A 3 20.40 -7.93 -1.35
C ARG A 3 20.04 -7.77 0.13
N PRO A 4 18.93 -7.11 0.48
CA PRO A 4 18.52 -7.10 1.88
C PRO A 4 18.29 -8.55 2.31
N ASP A 5 18.96 -8.97 3.37
CA ASP A 5 18.66 -10.25 3.99
C ASP A 5 17.21 -10.22 4.48
N ARG A 6 16.41 -11.16 4.01
CA ARG A 6 14.99 -11.31 4.33
C ARG A 6 14.69 -11.24 5.84
N ARG A 7 15.65 -11.66 6.66
CA ARG A 7 15.56 -11.61 8.13
C ARG A 7 15.67 -10.21 8.70
N LEU A 8 16.28 -9.28 7.96
CA LEU A 8 16.52 -7.91 8.39
C LEU A 8 15.56 -6.91 7.73
N SER A 9 14.82 -7.31 6.68
CA SER A 9 13.95 -6.42 5.90
C SER A 9 12.52 -6.95 5.74
N SER A 10 12.08 -7.87 6.59
CA SER A 10 10.69 -8.34 6.61
C SER A 10 9.73 -7.14 6.69
N GLY A 11 8.80 -7.03 5.75
CA GLY A 11 7.87 -5.90 5.66
C GLY A 11 8.45 -4.65 4.99
N ARG A 12 9.63 -4.72 4.35
CA ARG A 12 10.23 -3.62 3.58
C ARG A 12 10.34 -4.01 2.11
N PHE A 13 9.56 -3.34 1.27
CA PHE A 13 9.55 -3.49 -0.18
C PHE A 13 9.56 -4.96 -0.64
N ASN A 14 8.69 -5.77 -0.04
CA ASN A 14 8.55 -7.18 -0.41
C ASN A 14 7.65 -7.32 -1.62
N CYS A 15 8.18 -7.88 -2.71
CA CYS A 15 7.50 -8.02 -4.00
C CYS A 15 7.02 -9.44 -4.23
N TRP A 16 5.78 -9.56 -4.70
CA TRP A 16 5.11 -10.83 -4.99
C TRP A 16 4.43 -10.77 -6.35
N ALA A 17 4.62 -11.77 -7.18
CA ALA A 17 3.86 -11.92 -8.42
C ALA A 17 2.63 -12.80 -8.17
N VAL A 18 1.45 -12.28 -8.51
CA VAL A 18 0.16 -12.98 -8.32
C VAL A 18 -0.65 -12.86 -9.60
N ASN A 19 -0.72 -13.93 -10.37
CA ASN A 19 -1.48 -13.99 -11.63
C ASN A 19 -1.20 -12.79 -12.55
N GLY A 20 0.07 -12.46 -12.74
CA GLY A 20 0.52 -11.35 -13.59
C GLY A 20 0.46 -9.97 -12.96
N ARG A 21 0.00 -9.83 -11.71
CA ARG A 21 0.04 -8.59 -10.93
C ARG A 21 1.27 -8.57 -10.05
N LEU A 22 1.77 -7.38 -9.75
CA LEU A 22 2.80 -7.19 -8.74
C LEU A 22 2.16 -6.68 -7.46
N VAL A 23 2.37 -7.36 -6.35
CA VAL A 23 1.99 -6.91 -5.01
C VAL A 23 3.24 -6.50 -4.26
N ILE A 24 3.25 -5.27 -3.73
CA ILE A 24 4.35 -4.74 -2.91
C ILE A 24 3.83 -4.52 -1.49
N LEU A 25 4.45 -5.18 -0.53
CA LEU A 25 4.17 -5.02 0.89
C LEU A 25 5.31 -4.22 1.53
N ASP A 26 4.99 -3.10 2.16
CA ASP A 26 5.98 -2.22 2.79
C ASP A 26 5.44 -1.58 4.07
N MET A 27 6.33 -1.26 5.00
CA MET A 27 6.01 -0.65 6.30
C MET A 27 6.09 0.88 6.28
N ALA A 28 5.88 1.53 5.13
CA ALA A 28 5.83 3.00 5.05
C ALA A 28 4.81 3.56 6.05
N HIS A 29 5.20 4.60 6.80
CA HIS A 29 4.44 5.07 7.96
C HIS A 29 4.37 6.60 8.10
N ASN A 30 4.85 7.33 7.11
CA ASN A 30 4.78 8.79 7.02
C ASN A 30 4.76 9.24 5.56
N THR A 31 4.60 10.54 5.35
CA THR A 31 4.51 11.14 4.01
C THR A 31 5.75 10.85 3.16
N GLU A 32 6.94 11.00 3.74
CA GLU A 32 8.20 10.81 3.02
C GLU A 32 8.41 9.36 2.60
N SER A 33 8.24 8.40 3.52
CA SER A 33 8.39 6.98 3.22
C SER A 33 7.34 6.50 2.21
N LEU A 34 6.12 7.00 2.28
CA LEU A 34 5.08 6.70 1.30
C LEU A 34 5.44 7.26 -0.09
N ARG A 35 5.98 8.47 -0.15
CA ARG A 35 6.43 9.09 -1.41
C ARG A 35 7.54 8.26 -2.07
N GLU A 36 8.54 7.85 -1.32
CA GLU A 36 9.63 7.01 -1.82
C GLU A 36 9.11 5.68 -2.35
N LEU A 37 8.23 5.03 -1.58
CA LEU A 37 7.61 3.77 -1.94
C LEU A 37 6.83 3.88 -3.26
N LEU A 38 5.95 4.87 -3.37
CA LEU A 38 5.11 5.05 -4.56
C LEU A 38 5.89 5.52 -5.79
N THR A 39 6.94 6.30 -5.60
CA THR A 39 7.83 6.69 -6.70
C THR A 39 8.51 5.46 -7.31
N THR A 40 9.00 4.56 -6.47
CA THR A 40 9.59 3.30 -6.94
C THR A 40 8.54 2.38 -7.56
N ALA A 41 7.37 2.25 -6.94
CA ALA A 41 6.28 1.43 -7.46
C ALA A 41 5.79 1.94 -8.83
N ARG A 42 5.75 3.26 -9.04
CA ARG A 42 5.38 3.85 -10.33
C ARG A 42 6.31 3.42 -11.46
N VAL A 43 7.61 3.34 -11.20
CA VAL A 43 8.58 2.84 -12.19
C VAL A 43 8.26 1.39 -12.59
N LEU A 44 7.90 0.56 -11.61
CA LEU A 44 7.55 -0.86 -11.83
C LEU A 44 6.20 -1.04 -12.53
N THR A 45 5.30 -0.07 -12.43
CA THR A 45 3.95 -0.14 -13.00
C THR A 45 3.96 -0.09 -14.53
N GLY A 46 4.90 0.66 -15.12
CA GLY A 46 4.91 0.84 -16.57
C GLY A 46 3.59 1.42 -17.06
N GLU A 47 2.92 0.73 -17.99
CA GLU A 47 1.63 1.14 -18.58
C GLU A 47 0.42 0.63 -17.78
N GLY A 48 0.63 -0.17 -16.74
CA GLY A 48 -0.44 -0.68 -15.88
C GLY A 48 -1.02 0.37 -14.95
N VAL A 49 -1.90 -0.05 -14.06
CA VAL A 49 -2.53 0.79 -13.03
C VAL A 49 -1.82 0.58 -11.70
N LEU A 50 -1.42 1.67 -11.05
CA LEU A 50 -0.86 1.66 -9.71
C LEU A 50 -1.96 1.94 -8.68
N ARG A 51 -2.24 0.96 -7.83
CA ARG A 51 -3.19 1.07 -6.72
C ARG A 51 -2.46 1.00 -5.39
N VAL A 52 -2.83 1.87 -4.46
CA VAL A 52 -2.26 1.86 -3.11
C VAL A 52 -3.36 1.83 -2.06
N ALA A 53 -3.23 0.93 -1.09
CA ALA A 53 -3.93 1.00 0.18
C ALA A 53 -2.94 1.40 1.26
N PHE A 54 -3.22 2.50 1.96
CA PHE A 54 -2.28 3.14 2.85
C PHE A 54 -2.90 3.49 4.19
N GLY A 55 -2.11 3.40 5.22
CA GLY A 55 -2.47 3.79 6.58
C GLY A 55 -1.23 3.86 7.46
N THR A 56 -1.39 4.34 8.68
CA THR A 56 -0.33 4.43 9.67
C THR A 56 -0.92 4.43 11.08
N ALA A 57 -0.05 4.49 12.10
CA ALA A 57 -0.48 4.59 13.49
C ALA A 57 -1.10 5.96 13.80
N GLY A 58 -2.05 5.98 14.76
CA GLY A 58 -2.79 7.18 15.14
C GLY A 58 -2.03 8.21 15.97
N ASP A 59 -0.78 7.92 16.36
CA ASP A 59 0.10 8.85 17.06
C ASP A 59 0.85 9.83 16.13
N ARG A 60 0.48 9.87 14.85
CA ARG A 60 0.96 10.86 13.89
C ARG A 60 0.11 12.12 13.93
N ASP A 61 0.75 13.27 13.66
CA ASP A 61 0.04 14.54 13.56
C ASP A 61 -0.91 14.59 12.37
N ASP A 62 -1.95 15.41 12.45
CA ASP A 62 -2.92 15.59 11.36
C ASP A 62 -2.26 15.96 10.05
N GLU A 63 -1.23 16.82 10.09
CA GLU A 63 -0.47 17.22 8.91
C GLU A 63 0.20 16.03 8.22
N VAL A 64 0.75 15.07 8.98
CA VAL A 64 1.33 13.84 8.44
C VAL A 64 0.26 12.98 7.78
N LEU A 65 -0.89 12.80 8.42
CA LEU A 65 -1.99 12.01 7.89
C LEU A 65 -2.56 12.63 6.61
N GLN A 66 -2.78 13.93 6.59
CA GLN A 66 -3.22 14.66 5.41
C GLN A 66 -2.19 14.58 4.29
N GLY A 67 -0.91 14.73 4.61
CA GLY A 67 0.19 14.59 3.66
C GLY A 67 0.27 13.20 3.04
N MET A 68 0.00 12.14 3.80
CA MET A 68 -0.07 10.78 3.27
C MET A 68 -1.24 10.63 2.29
N GLY A 69 -2.42 11.14 2.61
CA GLY A 69 -3.58 11.13 1.72
C GLY A 69 -3.31 11.87 0.41
N PHE A 70 -2.74 13.07 0.50
CA PHE A 70 -2.33 13.84 -0.67
C PHE A 70 -1.33 13.08 -1.54
N THR A 71 -0.27 12.55 -0.93
CA THR A 71 0.80 11.83 -1.63
C THR A 71 0.27 10.58 -2.34
N ALA A 72 -0.61 9.83 -1.69
CA ALA A 72 -1.21 8.65 -2.30
C ALA A 72 -1.97 8.97 -3.58
N VAL A 73 -2.80 10.01 -3.57
CA VAL A 73 -3.56 10.44 -4.76
C VAL A 73 -2.65 11.04 -5.83
N ASP A 74 -1.64 11.80 -5.42
CA ASP A 74 -0.71 12.46 -6.35
C ASP A 74 0.13 11.45 -7.15
N LEU A 75 0.53 10.34 -6.53
CA LEU A 75 1.47 9.39 -7.11
C LEU A 75 0.86 8.07 -7.61
N ALA A 76 -0.31 7.69 -7.14
CA ALA A 76 -1.00 6.49 -7.59
C ALA A 76 -2.19 6.83 -8.49
N ASP A 77 -2.63 5.85 -9.28
CA ASP A 77 -3.84 5.99 -10.10
C ASP A 77 -5.11 5.86 -9.24
N GLU A 78 -5.06 4.97 -8.25
CA GLU A 78 -6.12 4.79 -7.27
C GLU A 78 -5.50 4.69 -5.87
N ALA A 79 -6.10 5.38 -4.90
CA ALA A 79 -5.65 5.43 -3.52
C ALA A 79 -6.79 5.14 -2.55
N TYR A 80 -6.52 4.32 -1.55
CA TYR A 80 -7.51 3.84 -0.58
C TYR A 80 -6.92 3.92 0.82
N PRO A 81 -7.47 4.74 1.72
CA PRO A 81 -7.13 4.64 3.13
C PRO A 81 -7.47 3.25 3.66
N LEU A 82 -6.63 2.71 4.52
CA LEU A 82 -6.91 1.46 5.21
C LEU A 82 -6.78 1.63 6.71
N ASP A 83 -7.67 0.98 7.45
CA ASP A 83 -7.65 1.01 8.90
C ASP A 83 -6.57 0.07 9.44
N LYS A 84 -6.00 0.47 10.57
CA LYS A 84 -5.09 -0.35 11.37
C LYS A 84 -5.62 -0.39 12.81
N PRO A 85 -6.62 -1.26 13.07
CA PRO A 85 -7.36 -1.23 14.35
C PRO A 85 -6.48 -1.37 15.59
N GLY A 86 -5.39 -2.14 15.51
CA GLY A 86 -4.43 -2.30 16.61
C GLY A 86 -3.49 -1.12 16.84
N TYR A 87 -3.49 -0.13 15.95
CA TYR A 87 -2.55 1.01 15.97
C TYR A 87 -3.23 2.38 16.02
N LEU A 88 -4.50 2.44 16.42
CA LEU A 88 -5.26 3.70 16.45
C LEU A 88 -4.74 4.68 17.52
N ARG A 89 -4.09 4.18 18.56
CA ARG A 89 -3.65 4.97 19.70
C ARG A 89 -4.84 5.70 20.33
N ASP A 90 -4.77 7.03 20.47
CA ASP A 90 -5.83 7.84 21.07
C ASP A 90 -6.87 8.32 20.05
N ARG A 91 -6.82 7.82 18.79
CA ARG A 91 -7.77 8.19 17.73
C ARG A 91 -8.75 7.07 17.44
N THR A 92 -9.89 7.42 16.83
CA THR A 92 -10.81 6.46 16.23
C THR A 92 -10.44 6.19 14.77
N ALA A 93 -10.92 5.08 14.20
CA ALA A 93 -10.77 4.81 12.78
C ALA A 93 -11.39 5.93 11.93
N GLU A 94 -12.53 6.46 12.36
CA GLU A 94 -13.22 7.58 11.70
C GLU A 94 -12.38 8.86 11.67
N GLU A 95 -11.73 9.20 12.78
CA GLU A 95 -10.81 10.34 12.85
C GLU A 95 -9.62 10.17 11.91
N MET A 96 -9.05 8.97 11.84
CA MET A 96 -7.95 8.65 10.92
C MET A 96 -8.39 8.82 9.46
N ARG A 97 -9.53 8.25 9.10
CA ARG A 97 -10.10 8.36 7.74
C ARG A 97 -10.38 9.81 7.36
N ALA A 98 -10.90 10.61 8.29
CA ALA A 98 -11.17 12.02 8.04
C ALA A 98 -9.91 12.80 7.67
N GLN A 99 -8.78 12.54 8.33
CA GLN A 99 -7.52 13.21 8.05
C GLN A 99 -6.94 12.77 6.71
N PHE A 100 -6.91 11.46 6.41
CA PHE A 100 -6.48 10.97 5.11
C PHE A 100 -7.34 11.54 3.97
N THR A 101 -8.66 11.51 4.14
CA THR A 101 -9.63 12.02 3.16
C THR A 101 -9.43 13.51 2.88
N ALA A 102 -9.16 14.32 3.92
CA ALA A 102 -8.88 15.74 3.74
C ALA A 102 -7.71 15.97 2.77
N GLY A 103 -6.60 15.25 2.96
CA GLY A 103 -5.45 15.33 2.05
C GLY A 103 -5.75 14.80 0.66
N MET A 104 -6.50 13.71 0.55
CA MET A 104 -6.92 13.13 -0.73
C MET A 104 -7.77 14.10 -1.55
N LEU A 105 -8.71 14.79 -0.93
CA LEU A 105 -9.57 15.76 -1.60
C LEU A 105 -8.79 16.97 -2.11
N VAL A 106 -7.80 17.44 -1.36
CA VAL A 106 -6.89 18.52 -1.81
C VAL A 106 -6.14 18.11 -3.07
N ALA A 107 -5.74 16.84 -3.17
CA ALA A 107 -5.07 16.29 -4.36
C ALA A 107 -6.03 15.98 -5.52
N GLY A 108 -7.34 16.15 -5.35
CA GLY A 108 -8.33 15.95 -6.40
C GLY A 108 -8.87 14.53 -6.52
N ALA A 109 -8.90 13.77 -5.41
CA ALA A 109 -9.43 12.41 -5.41
C ALA A 109 -10.88 12.33 -5.90
N ALA A 110 -11.16 11.39 -6.80
CA ALA A 110 -12.51 11.10 -7.28
C ALA A 110 -13.29 10.17 -6.31
N SER A 111 -12.57 9.43 -5.47
CA SER A 111 -13.13 8.52 -4.48
C SER A 111 -12.29 8.54 -3.21
N THR A 112 -12.94 8.38 -2.07
CA THR A 112 -12.31 8.23 -0.76
C THR A 112 -12.70 6.92 -0.08
N GLN A 113 -12.98 5.88 -0.88
CA GLN A 113 -13.27 4.55 -0.38
C GLN A 113 -12.15 4.04 0.52
N CYS A 114 -12.51 3.47 1.67
CA CYS A 114 -11.57 2.92 2.64
C CYS A 114 -11.71 1.41 2.77
N PHE A 115 -10.66 0.75 3.25
CA PHE A 115 -10.70 -0.65 3.65
C PHE A 115 -10.58 -0.79 5.17
N ASP A 116 -11.30 -1.75 5.74
CA ASP A 116 -11.35 -1.96 7.19
C ASP A 116 -10.13 -2.71 7.75
N SER A 117 -9.33 -3.33 6.89
CA SER A 117 -8.10 -4.02 7.28
C SER A 117 -7.15 -4.17 6.09
N GLU A 118 -5.89 -4.51 6.40
CA GLU A 118 -4.86 -4.80 5.38
C GLU A 118 -5.27 -6.00 4.52
N GLN A 119 -5.81 -7.06 5.12
CA GLN A 119 -6.24 -8.25 4.40
C GLN A 119 -7.41 -7.96 3.45
N LEU A 120 -8.41 -7.20 3.90
CA LEU A 120 -9.54 -6.81 3.04
C LEU A 120 -9.07 -5.90 1.88
N ALA A 121 -8.09 -5.05 2.12
CA ALA A 121 -7.50 -4.22 1.07
C ALA A 121 -6.83 -5.09 0.00
N LEU A 122 -6.03 -6.07 0.40
CA LEU A 122 -5.35 -6.95 -0.55
C LEU A 122 -6.36 -7.73 -1.41
N VAL A 123 -7.36 -8.34 -0.80
CA VAL A 123 -8.42 -9.07 -1.52
C VAL A 123 -9.13 -8.14 -2.50
N GLY A 124 -9.60 -6.98 -2.02
CA GLY A 124 -10.34 -6.02 -2.84
C GLY A 124 -9.53 -5.48 -4.01
N LEU A 125 -8.24 -5.21 -3.81
CA LEU A 125 -7.39 -4.70 -4.88
C LEU A 125 -6.96 -5.79 -5.86
N LEU A 126 -6.74 -7.02 -5.42
CA LEU A 126 -6.52 -8.15 -6.34
C LEU A 126 -7.74 -8.40 -7.22
N ASP A 127 -8.94 -8.34 -6.67
CA ASP A 127 -10.18 -8.62 -7.40
C ASP A 127 -10.49 -7.58 -8.49
N ARG A 128 -10.00 -6.34 -8.35
CA ARG A 128 -10.24 -5.26 -9.31
C ARG A 128 -9.06 -4.93 -10.21
N SER A 129 -7.97 -5.66 -10.09
CA SER A 129 -6.76 -5.43 -10.90
C SER A 129 -6.62 -6.42 -12.04
N ASP A 130 -5.90 -6.02 -13.06
CA ASP A 130 -5.58 -6.82 -14.24
C ASP A 130 -4.09 -7.20 -14.28
N PRO A 131 -3.69 -8.21 -15.05
CA PRO A 131 -2.28 -8.49 -15.28
C PRO A 131 -1.52 -7.25 -15.77
N GLY A 132 -0.35 -7.00 -15.20
CA GLY A 132 0.44 -5.79 -15.46
C GLY A 132 0.23 -4.68 -14.42
N ASP A 133 -0.83 -4.74 -13.62
CA ASP A 133 -1.08 -3.77 -12.55
C ASP A 133 -0.18 -4.00 -11.35
N VAL A 134 0.06 -2.94 -10.59
CA VAL A 134 0.83 -2.96 -9.35
C VAL A 134 -0.07 -2.54 -8.18
N ILE A 135 -0.03 -3.33 -7.13
CA ILE A 135 -0.76 -3.11 -5.88
C ILE A 135 0.24 -2.86 -4.76
N VAL A 136 0.10 -1.76 -4.06
CA VAL A 136 0.91 -1.43 -2.88
C VAL A 136 0.04 -1.45 -1.64
N ILE A 137 0.47 -2.19 -0.62
CA ILE A 137 -0.18 -2.22 0.70
C ILE A 137 0.83 -1.78 1.74
N THR A 138 0.52 -0.74 2.51
CA THR A 138 1.31 -0.43 3.70
C THR A 138 0.91 -1.36 4.84
N VAL A 139 1.87 -2.09 5.38
CA VAL A 139 1.63 -3.18 6.34
C VAL A 139 2.09 -2.77 7.73
N ALA A 140 1.31 -3.10 8.75
CA ALA A 140 1.69 -2.96 10.16
C ALA A 140 1.24 -4.16 11.01
N GLU A 141 0.09 -4.76 10.70
CA GLU A 141 -0.57 -5.73 11.57
C GLU A 141 -0.59 -7.15 11.01
N GLN A 142 -0.81 -7.31 9.71
CA GLN A 142 -1.22 -8.59 9.13
C GLN A 142 -0.23 -9.12 8.08
N LEU A 143 1.07 -8.85 8.25
CA LEU A 143 2.07 -9.28 7.25
C LEU A 143 1.99 -10.76 6.92
N GLN A 144 1.93 -11.62 7.95
CA GLN A 144 1.89 -13.07 7.75
C GLN A 144 0.60 -13.50 7.04
N GLU A 145 -0.53 -12.92 7.44
CA GLU A 145 -1.83 -13.20 6.82
C GLU A 145 -1.85 -12.76 5.35
N LEU A 146 -1.23 -11.63 5.01
CA LEU A 146 -1.12 -11.17 3.63
C LEU A 146 -0.23 -12.10 2.81
N GLU A 147 0.91 -12.51 3.33
CA GLU A 147 1.80 -13.46 2.66
C GLU A 147 1.11 -14.81 2.42
N ASP A 148 0.42 -15.33 3.44
CA ASP A 148 -0.34 -16.58 3.33
C ASP A 148 -1.45 -16.48 2.28
N LEU A 149 -2.16 -15.36 2.23
CA LEU A 149 -3.19 -15.10 1.23
C LEU A 149 -2.59 -15.08 -0.19
N ILE A 150 -1.47 -14.39 -0.37
CA ILE A 150 -0.77 -14.32 -1.65
C ILE A 150 -0.38 -15.73 -2.12
N VAL A 151 0.23 -16.53 -1.25
CA VAL A 151 0.62 -17.91 -1.56
C VAL A 151 -0.59 -18.78 -1.90
N SER A 152 -1.70 -18.63 -1.15
CA SER A 152 -2.93 -19.37 -1.40
C SER A 152 -3.55 -19.07 -2.77
N ARG A 153 -3.27 -17.89 -3.34
CA ARG A 153 -3.70 -17.49 -4.69
C ARG A 153 -2.67 -17.80 -5.77
N GLY A 154 -1.68 -18.62 -5.46
CA GLY A 154 -0.63 -19.01 -6.41
C GLY A 154 0.48 -17.98 -6.57
N GLY A 155 0.54 -16.99 -5.70
CA GLY A 155 1.58 -15.97 -5.73
C GLY A 155 2.94 -16.50 -5.31
N ALA A 156 3.99 -15.93 -5.87
CA ALA A 156 5.37 -16.23 -5.56
C ALA A 156 6.18 -14.95 -5.37
N GLU A 157 7.13 -15.02 -4.45
CA GLU A 157 8.06 -13.91 -4.23
C GLU A 157 8.90 -13.66 -5.49
N VAL A 158 9.07 -12.39 -5.83
CA VAL A 158 9.87 -11.97 -6.99
C VAL A 158 10.84 -10.87 -6.59
N ASP A 159 11.92 -10.78 -7.35
CA ASP A 159 12.82 -9.64 -7.28
C ASP A 159 12.23 -8.50 -8.12
N ALA A 160 12.15 -7.31 -7.54
CA ALA A 160 11.62 -6.12 -8.23
C ALA A 160 12.37 -5.85 -9.55
N ASP A 161 13.68 -6.10 -9.59
CA ASP A 161 14.52 -5.90 -10.78
C ASP A 161 14.15 -6.84 -11.94
N ARG A 162 13.42 -7.91 -11.65
CA ARG A 162 12.98 -8.90 -12.65
C ARG A 162 11.52 -8.76 -13.07
N TRP A 163 10.81 -7.82 -12.46
CA TRP A 163 9.43 -7.56 -12.84
C TRP A 163 9.37 -6.82 -14.17
N SER A 164 8.63 -7.37 -15.14
CA SER A 164 8.50 -6.83 -16.50
C SER A 164 7.09 -6.36 -16.85
N GLY A 165 6.13 -6.46 -15.93
CA GLY A 165 4.74 -6.08 -16.17
C GLY A 165 3.99 -7.05 -17.09
N ALA A 166 4.56 -8.19 -17.39
CA ALA A 166 3.96 -9.17 -18.28
C ALA A 166 3.33 -10.35 -17.53
#